data_f8cd75bf4e1ec5dfe467fe0deba3f138
#
_entry.id   f8cd75bf4e1ec5dfe467fe0deba3f138
#
_cell.length_a   1.000
_cell.length_b   1.000
_cell.length_c   1.000
_cell.angle_alpha   90.00
_cell.angle_beta   90.00
_cell.angle_gamma   90.00
#
_symmetry.space_group_name_H-M   'P 1'
#
loop_
_entity.id
_entity.type
_entity.pdbx_description
1 polymer ?
#
loop_
_entity_poly.entity_id
_entity_poly.type
_entity_poly.pdbx_seq_one_letter_code
_entity_poly.pdbx_strand_id
1 'polypeptide(L)'
;AETIQKYKESVEKYESFIKNRKMKRYSFLGAKLMRLKEALQKDLIYEVAKNNKFVTPCTAGTLSYVIWEDGRVNACEVLPDTIGNVNNQTFPKNIFKSDKAKELRKKIKDTNCKCTYECAMSTNTFFSWNMTKKLIWAYMTNRV
;
A
#
# COMPACT_ATOMS: atom_id res chain seq x y z
N ALA A 1 15.89 -15.60 2.50
CA ALA A 1 16.13 -15.73 1.05
C ALA A 1 15.05 -16.61 0.39
N GLU A 2 14.80 -17.82 0.86
CA GLU A 2 13.85 -18.79 0.30
C GLU A 2 12.40 -18.24 0.23
N THR A 3 11.90 -17.64 1.31
CA THR A 3 10.53 -17.07 1.37
C THR A 3 10.31 -15.99 0.31
N ILE A 4 11.32 -15.12 0.08
CA ILE A 4 11.24 -14.05 -0.92
C ILE A 4 11.22 -14.63 -2.33
N GLN A 5 11.98 -15.68 -2.57
CA GLN A 5 11.97 -16.38 -3.86
C GLN A 5 10.61 -17.06 -4.12
N LYS A 6 10.05 -17.74 -3.13
CA LYS A 6 8.71 -18.34 -3.21
C LYS A 6 7.61 -17.29 -3.45
N TYR A 7 7.73 -16.10 -2.86
CA TYR A 7 6.81 -15.00 -3.15
C TYR A 7 6.86 -14.61 -4.64
N LYS A 8 8.06 -14.44 -5.19
CA LYS A 8 8.23 -14.09 -6.60
C LYS A 8 7.63 -15.15 -7.53
N GLU A 9 7.93 -16.42 -7.29
CA GLU A 9 7.38 -17.55 -8.06
C GLU A 9 5.85 -17.59 -8.01
N SER A 10 5.26 -17.28 -6.83
CA SER A 10 3.81 -17.21 -6.65
C SER A 10 3.19 -16.06 -7.44
N VAL A 11 3.85 -14.90 -7.49
CA VAL A 11 3.44 -13.75 -8.30
C VAL A 11 3.49 -14.08 -9.79
N GLU A 12 4.59 -14.64 -10.28
CA GLU A 12 4.76 -15.04 -11.68
C GLU A 12 3.70 -16.09 -12.08
N LYS A 13 3.41 -17.05 -11.21
CA LYS A 13 2.36 -18.06 -11.44
C LYS A 13 0.97 -17.41 -11.51
N TYR A 14 0.66 -16.47 -10.60
CA TYR A 14 -0.60 -15.74 -10.62
C TYR A 14 -0.77 -14.94 -11.91
N GLU A 15 0.26 -14.23 -12.35
CA GLU A 15 0.25 -13.46 -13.59
C GLU A 15 0.06 -14.38 -14.82
N SER A 16 0.71 -15.56 -14.82
CA SER A 16 0.53 -16.54 -15.89
C SER A 16 -0.92 -17.04 -15.97
N PHE A 17 -1.59 -17.24 -14.84
CA PHE A 17 -3.00 -17.65 -14.82
C PHE A 17 -3.92 -16.57 -15.38
N ILE A 18 -3.65 -15.31 -15.08
CA ILE A 18 -4.40 -14.19 -15.65
C ILE A 18 -4.16 -14.09 -17.16
N LYS A 19 -2.90 -14.14 -17.60
CA LYS A 19 -2.52 -14.07 -19.01
C LYS A 19 -3.16 -15.20 -19.83
N ASN A 20 -3.15 -16.41 -19.30
CA ASN A 20 -3.71 -17.60 -19.95
C ASN A 20 -5.23 -17.74 -19.79
N ARG A 21 -5.93 -16.71 -19.26
CA ARG A 21 -7.38 -16.70 -19.03
C ARG A 21 -7.89 -17.83 -18.11
N LYS A 22 -7.04 -18.40 -17.28
CA LYS A 22 -7.41 -19.42 -16.29
C LYS A 22 -8.13 -18.85 -15.07
N MET A 23 -8.07 -17.52 -14.90
CA MET A 23 -8.80 -16.78 -13.86
C MET A 23 -9.68 -15.71 -14.49
N LYS A 24 -10.84 -15.42 -13.86
CA LYS A 24 -11.68 -14.29 -14.25
C LYS A 24 -10.90 -12.98 -14.11
N ARG A 25 -10.93 -12.17 -15.15
CA ARG A 25 -10.41 -10.80 -15.12
C ARG A 25 -11.48 -9.85 -14.63
N TYR A 26 -11.04 -8.77 -14.01
CA TYR A 26 -11.92 -7.64 -13.76
C TYR A 26 -12.52 -7.13 -15.08
N SER A 27 -13.82 -6.87 -15.09
CA SER A 27 -14.57 -6.44 -16.28
C SER A 27 -15.27 -5.09 -16.11
N PHE A 28 -14.86 -4.29 -15.13
CA PHE A 28 -15.42 -2.96 -14.87
C PHE A 28 -14.56 -1.85 -15.49
N LEU A 29 -15.14 -0.64 -15.59
CA LEU A 29 -14.40 0.55 -16.00
C LEU A 29 -13.21 0.79 -15.07
N GLY A 30 -11.99 0.87 -15.61
CA GLY A 30 -10.75 0.98 -14.82
C GLY A 30 -10.09 -0.36 -14.48
N ALA A 31 -10.68 -1.49 -14.85
CA ALA A 31 -10.11 -2.81 -14.58
C ALA A 31 -8.65 -2.97 -15.07
N LYS A 32 -8.30 -2.35 -16.20
CA LYS A 32 -6.93 -2.34 -16.71
C LYS A 32 -5.98 -1.63 -15.74
N LEU A 33 -6.39 -0.47 -15.22
CA LEU A 33 -5.59 0.30 -14.25
C LEU A 33 -5.39 -0.47 -12.94
N MET A 34 -6.43 -1.17 -12.48
CA MET A 34 -6.32 -2.01 -11.27
C MET A 34 -5.33 -3.15 -11.44
N ARG A 35 -5.34 -3.84 -12.58
CA ARG A 35 -4.35 -4.91 -12.87
C ARG A 35 -2.92 -4.37 -12.93
N LEU A 36 -2.72 -3.23 -13.59
CA LEU A 36 -1.41 -2.57 -13.64
C LEU A 36 -0.91 -2.18 -12.26
N LYS A 37 -1.81 -1.65 -11.43
CA LYS A 37 -1.49 -1.28 -10.04
C LYS A 37 -1.13 -2.52 -9.23
N GLU A 38 -1.86 -3.62 -9.36
CA GLU A 38 -1.57 -4.87 -8.64
C GLU A 38 -0.22 -5.46 -9.04
N ALA A 39 0.09 -5.50 -10.32
CA ALA A 39 1.39 -5.95 -10.82
C ALA A 39 2.52 -5.07 -10.25
N LEU A 40 2.41 -3.76 -10.40
CA LEU A 40 3.40 -2.82 -9.86
C LEU A 40 3.55 -2.94 -8.33
N GLN A 41 2.45 -3.10 -7.60
CA GLN A 41 2.46 -3.28 -6.15
C GLN A 41 3.28 -4.52 -5.74
N LYS A 42 3.09 -5.65 -6.43
CA LYS A 42 3.81 -6.89 -6.14
C LYS A 42 5.31 -6.76 -6.41
N ASP A 43 5.68 -6.12 -7.51
CA ASP A 43 7.09 -5.81 -7.81
C ASP A 43 7.72 -4.94 -6.73
N LEU A 44 7.00 -3.91 -6.25
CA LEU A 44 7.49 -3.03 -5.18
C LEU A 44 7.65 -3.77 -3.85
N ILE A 45 6.70 -4.65 -3.49
CA ILE A 45 6.81 -5.51 -2.31
C ILE A 45 8.03 -6.41 -2.41
N TYR A 46 8.26 -7.02 -3.56
CA TYR A 46 9.44 -7.85 -3.81
C TYR A 46 10.75 -7.04 -3.63
N GLU A 47 10.82 -5.83 -4.20
CA GLU A 47 11.98 -4.95 -4.06
C GLU A 47 12.26 -4.57 -2.59
N VAL A 48 11.21 -4.24 -1.82
CA VAL A 48 11.36 -3.96 -0.38
C VAL A 48 11.86 -5.20 0.36
N ALA A 49 11.26 -6.37 0.10
CA ALA A 49 11.60 -7.61 0.79
C ALA A 49 13.04 -8.07 0.49
N LYS A 50 13.46 -7.98 -0.77
CA LYS A 50 14.77 -8.46 -1.24
C LYS A 50 15.90 -7.51 -0.87
N ASN A 51 15.70 -6.22 -1.13
CA ASN A 51 16.79 -5.24 -1.11
C ASN A 51 16.68 -4.28 0.06
N ASN A 52 15.68 -4.42 0.93
CA ASN A 52 15.36 -3.49 2.02
C ASN A 52 15.29 -2.02 1.52
N LYS A 53 14.85 -1.83 0.28
CA LYS A 53 14.90 -0.55 -0.43
C LYS A 53 13.64 0.27 -0.17
N PHE A 54 13.82 1.58 0.10
CA PHE A 54 12.71 2.52 0.06
C PHE A 54 12.25 2.70 -1.40
N VAL A 55 11.00 2.37 -1.70
CA VAL A 55 10.46 2.37 -3.08
C VAL A 55 9.39 3.42 -3.31
N THR A 56 8.64 3.77 -2.26
CA THR A 56 7.55 4.75 -2.32
C THR A 56 7.25 5.32 -0.95
N PRO A 57 6.86 6.61 -0.84
CA PRO A 57 6.41 7.19 0.41
C PRO A 57 5.21 6.43 0.98
N CYS A 58 5.23 6.23 2.31
CA CYS A 58 4.11 5.63 3.01
C CYS A 58 2.99 6.66 3.22
N THR A 59 1.76 6.29 2.88
CA THR A 59 0.57 7.14 3.02
C THR A 59 -0.20 6.89 4.32
N ALA A 60 0.26 5.96 5.15
CA ALA A 60 -0.33 5.66 6.45
C ALA A 60 -0.38 6.91 7.36
N GLY A 61 -1.48 7.09 8.06
CA GLY A 61 -1.71 8.27 8.87
C GLY A 61 -2.03 9.56 8.08
N THR A 62 -2.10 9.47 6.74
CA THR A 62 -2.52 10.58 5.87
C THR A 62 -3.75 10.20 5.04
N LEU A 63 -3.70 9.09 4.32
CA LEU A 63 -4.77 8.60 3.44
C LEU A 63 -5.45 7.34 3.98
N SER A 64 -4.81 6.64 4.90
CA SER A 64 -5.33 5.43 5.52
C SER A 64 -5.10 5.43 7.02
N TYR A 65 -6.03 4.84 7.74
CA TYR A 65 -6.00 4.63 9.18
C TYR A 65 -6.63 3.28 9.49
N VAL A 66 -6.29 2.72 10.64
CA VAL A 66 -6.90 1.50 11.17
C VAL A 66 -7.65 1.86 12.44
N ILE A 67 -8.90 1.42 12.54
CA ILE A 67 -9.70 1.51 13.76
C ILE A 67 -9.86 0.08 14.27
N TRP A 68 -9.39 -0.16 15.48
CA TRP A 68 -9.48 -1.44 16.15
C TRP A 68 -10.85 -1.61 16.83
N GLU A 69 -11.21 -2.83 17.19
CA GLU A 69 -12.48 -3.18 17.84
C GLU A 69 -12.71 -2.47 19.19
N ASP A 70 -11.64 -2.07 19.86
CA ASP A 70 -11.69 -1.28 21.10
C ASP A 70 -11.76 0.24 20.87
N GLY A 71 -11.88 0.66 19.61
CA GLY A 71 -11.96 2.05 19.19
C GLY A 71 -10.62 2.76 19.04
N ARG A 72 -9.48 2.12 19.30
CA ARG A 72 -8.15 2.70 19.05
C ARG A 72 -7.95 2.99 17.58
N VAL A 73 -7.32 4.12 17.29
CA VAL A 73 -6.98 4.55 15.94
C VAL A 73 -5.46 4.59 15.77
N ASN A 74 -4.96 3.83 14.81
CA ASN A 74 -3.55 3.77 14.44
C ASN A 74 -3.37 4.26 12.99
N ALA A 75 -2.17 4.65 12.62
CA ALA A 75 -1.86 5.00 11.23
C ALA A 75 -1.90 3.78 10.30
N CYS A 76 -1.47 2.63 10.78
CA CYS A 76 -1.52 1.34 10.08
C CYS A 76 -1.49 0.19 11.09
N GLU A 77 -1.66 -1.03 10.61
CA GLU A 77 -1.66 -2.24 11.44
C GLU A 77 -0.27 -2.64 11.96
N VAL A 78 0.78 -2.16 11.31
CA VAL A 78 2.17 -2.52 11.64
C VAL A 78 2.77 -1.60 12.71
N LEU A 79 2.40 -0.31 12.71
CA LEU A 79 2.90 0.65 13.67
C LEU A 79 2.05 0.61 14.96
N PRO A 80 2.68 0.43 16.13
CA PRO A 80 1.95 0.33 17.41
C PRO A 80 1.41 1.67 17.90
N ASP A 81 1.83 2.77 17.29
CA ASP A 81 1.52 4.13 17.74
C ASP A 81 0.02 4.45 17.59
N THR A 82 -0.70 4.56 18.71
CA THR A 82 -2.11 4.96 18.75
C THR A 82 -2.23 6.49 18.76
N ILE A 83 -2.98 7.04 17.81
CA ILE A 83 -3.19 8.48 17.66
C ILE A 83 -4.45 9.00 18.36
N GLY A 84 -5.36 8.12 18.73
CA GLY A 84 -6.60 8.46 19.43
C GLY A 84 -7.53 7.27 19.59
N ASN A 85 -8.74 7.53 20.12
CA ASN A 85 -9.78 6.53 20.26
C ASN A 85 -11.15 7.15 19.90
N VAL A 86 -11.89 6.50 19.03
CA VAL A 86 -13.19 6.98 18.51
C VAL A 86 -14.27 7.02 19.60
N ASN A 87 -14.13 6.22 20.66
CA ASN A 87 -15.09 6.20 21.76
C ASN A 87 -14.98 7.44 22.67
N ASN A 88 -13.80 8.10 22.69
CA ASN A 88 -13.50 9.17 23.64
C ASN A 88 -13.27 10.53 22.97
N GLN A 89 -13.28 10.58 21.64
CA GLN A 89 -12.92 11.78 20.89
C GLN A 89 -13.85 12.00 19.69
N THR A 90 -14.07 13.26 19.34
CA THR A 90 -14.85 13.60 18.14
C THR A 90 -14.12 13.15 16.87
N PHE A 91 -14.60 12.07 16.29
CA PHE A 91 -14.12 11.53 15.03
C PHE A 91 -14.73 12.28 13.84
N PRO A 92 -14.00 12.52 12.76
CA PRO A 92 -12.56 12.24 12.55
C PRO A 92 -11.64 13.40 12.95
N LYS A 93 -12.21 14.60 13.17
CA LYS A 93 -11.46 15.86 13.22
C LYS A 93 -10.43 15.89 14.35
N ASN A 94 -10.83 15.54 15.58
CA ASN A 94 -9.95 15.66 16.75
C ASN A 94 -8.85 14.59 16.76
N ILE A 95 -9.06 13.46 16.09
CA ILE A 95 -8.07 12.39 16.00
C ILE A 95 -7.05 12.72 14.91
N PHE A 96 -7.51 12.95 13.68
CA PHE A 96 -6.60 13.09 12.53
C PHE A 96 -5.83 14.41 12.50
N LYS A 97 -6.32 15.44 13.19
CA LYS A 97 -5.64 16.73 13.33
C LYS A 97 -4.85 16.87 14.63
N SER A 98 -4.86 15.86 15.50
CA SER A 98 -4.12 15.86 16.76
C SER A 98 -2.62 16.03 16.54
N ASP A 99 -1.91 16.50 17.56
CA ASP A 99 -0.45 16.62 17.51
C ASP A 99 0.21 15.24 17.41
N LYS A 100 -0.34 14.23 18.10
CA LYS A 100 0.09 12.83 17.95
C LYS A 100 0.02 12.36 16.49
N ALA A 101 -1.06 12.68 15.78
CA ALA A 101 -1.20 12.31 14.38
C ALA A 101 -0.20 13.06 13.49
N LYS A 102 0.09 14.34 13.78
CA LYS A 102 1.11 15.12 13.07
C LYS A 102 2.52 14.56 13.29
N GLU A 103 2.86 14.28 14.56
CA GLU A 103 4.15 13.68 14.93
C GLU A 103 4.37 12.32 14.28
N LEU A 104 3.33 11.47 14.28
CA LEU A 104 3.41 10.16 13.64
C LEU A 104 3.61 10.27 12.13
N ARG A 105 2.89 11.17 11.44
CA ARG A 105 3.13 11.43 10.01
C ARG A 105 4.54 11.93 9.73
N LYS A 106 5.06 12.81 10.60
CA LYS A 106 6.45 13.27 10.51
C LYS A 106 7.43 12.11 10.69
N LYS A 107 7.24 11.27 11.72
CA LYS A 107 8.05 10.07 11.98
C LYS A 107 8.05 9.14 10.75
N ILE A 108 6.88 8.83 10.18
CA ILE A 108 6.73 7.99 8.98
C ILE A 108 7.54 8.55 7.80
N LYS A 109 7.49 9.86 7.60
CA LYS A 109 8.23 10.55 6.53
C LYS A 109 9.74 10.55 6.79
N ASP A 110 10.16 10.97 7.98
CA ASP A 110 11.58 11.16 8.31
C ASP A 110 12.35 9.84 8.37
N THR A 111 11.68 8.75 8.75
CA THR A 111 12.29 7.40 8.78
C THR A 111 12.24 6.69 7.42
N ASN A 112 11.69 7.31 6.39
CA ASN A 112 11.42 6.63 5.12
C ASN A 112 10.71 5.28 5.35
N CYS A 113 9.63 5.32 6.13
CA CYS A 113 8.89 4.13 6.52
C CYS A 113 8.57 3.27 5.30
N LYS A 114 8.95 2.00 5.34
CA LYS A 114 8.78 1.01 4.28
C LYS A 114 8.34 -0.32 4.86
N CYS A 115 7.52 -1.03 4.14
CA CYS A 115 7.04 -2.35 4.55
C CYS A 115 6.65 -3.18 3.33
N THR A 116 6.36 -4.45 3.58
CA THR A 116 5.85 -5.40 2.58
C THR A 116 4.34 -5.66 2.76
N TYR A 117 3.68 -4.89 3.61
CA TYR A 117 2.26 -5.06 3.93
C TYR A 117 1.38 -4.61 2.76
N GLU A 118 0.60 -5.54 2.21
CA GLU A 118 -0.12 -5.33 0.94
C GLU A 118 -1.14 -4.19 1.00
N CYS A 119 -1.87 -4.04 2.12
CA CYS A 119 -2.86 -2.97 2.27
C CYS A 119 -2.20 -1.59 2.20
N ALA A 120 -1.10 -1.37 2.92
CA ALA A 120 -0.34 -0.13 2.89
C ALA A 120 0.27 0.11 1.50
N MET A 121 0.89 -0.91 0.91
CA MET A 121 1.50 -0.82 -0.42
C MET A 121 0.47 -0.56 -1.53
N SER A 122 -0.76 -1.04 -1.38
CA SER A 122 -1.85 -0.75 -2.29
C SER A 122 -2.14 0.75 -2.38
N THR A 123 -2.32 1.40 -1.24
CA THR A 123 -2.56 2.85 -1.16
C THR A 123 -1.35 3.65 -1.60
N ASN A 124 -0.15 3.25 -1.17
CA ASN A 124 1.11 3.89 -1.54
C ASN A 124 1.35 3.87 -3.07
N THR A 125 1.02 2.76 -3.72
CA THR A 125 1.17 2.60 -5.18
C THR A 125 0.23 3.51 -5.94
N PHE A 126 -1.00 3.73 -5.46
CA PHE A 126 -1.96 4.61 -6.12
C PHE A 126 -1.64 6.10 -5.94
N PHE A 127 -1.25 6.49 -4.73
CA PHE A 127 -1.21 7.91 -4.34
C PHE A 127 0.19 8.50 -4.24
N SER A 128 1.22 7.73 -4.57
CA SER A 128 2.56 8.27 -4.75
C SER A 128 2.72 8.86 -6.16
N TRP A 129 3.13 10.12 -6.23
CA TRP A 129 3.34 10.81 -7.52
C TRP A 129 4.24 10.05 -8.49
N ASN A 130 5.31 9.46 -7.97
CA ASN A 130 6.24 8.66 -8.80
C ASN A 130 5.59 7.37 -9.32
N MET A 131 4.73 6.75 -8.51
CA MET A 131 4.03 5.52 -8.91
C MET A 131 2.87 5.83 -9.86
N THR A 132 2.16 6.93 -9.64
CA THR A 132 1.12 7.41 -10.56
C THR A 132 1.66 7.63 -11.97
N LYS A 133 2.85 8.25 -12.10
CA LYS A 133 3.52 8.39 -13.40
C LYS A 133 3.83 7.05 -14.06
N LYS A 134 4.35 6.08 -13.29
CA LYS A 134 4.62 4.73 -13.78
C LYS A 134 3.35 4.01 -14.23
N LEU A 135 2.25 4.17 -13.48
CA LEU A 135 0.95 3.59 -13.83
C LEU A 135 0.40 4.20 -15.13
N ILE A 136 0.45 5.51 -15.27
CA ILE A 136 0.01 6.20 -16.49
C ILE A 136 0.84 5.71 -17.69
N TRP A 137 2.16 5.69 -17.54
CA TRP A 137 3.05 5.21 -18.60
C TRP A 137 2.77 3.75 -18.99
N ALA A 138 2.63 2.86 -18.00
CA ALA A 138 2.31 1.45 -18.25
C ALA A 138 0.91 1.29 -18.89
N TYR A 139 -0.05 2.13 -18.51
CA TYR A 139 -1.38 2.15 -19.12
C TYR A 139 -1.33 2.54 -20.60
N MET A 140 -0.54 3.56 -20.95
CA MET A 140 -0.38 4.05 -22.33
C MET A 140 0.40 3.08 -23.21
N THR A 141 1.41 2.40 -22.66
CA THR A 141 2.28 1.48 -23.43
C THR A 141 1.75 0.04 -23.52
N ASN A 142 0.54 -0.23 -23.01
CA ASN A 142 -0.05 -1.57 -22.98
C ASN A 142 0.86 -2.65 -22.34
N ARG A 143 1.75 -2.27 -21.45
CA ARG A 143 2.61 -3.20 -20.73
C ARG A 143 1.83 -3.93 -19.61
N VAL A 144 1.00 -4.91 -20.01
CA VAL A 144 0.54 -6.04 -19.19
C VAL A 144 0.21 -7.21 -20.09
#